data_7b164cc9dee0e5cb3be9c861d6b69c19
#
_entry.id   7b164cc9dee0e5cb3be9c861d6b69c19
#
_cell.length_a   1.000
_cell.length_b   1.000
_cell.length_c   1.000
_cell.angle_alpha   90.00
_cell.angle_beta   90.00
_cell.angle_gamma   90.00
#
_symmetry.space_group_name_H-M   'P 1'
#
loop_
_entity.id
_entity.type
_entity.pdbx_description
1 polymer ?
#
loop_
_entity_poly.entity_id
_entity_poly.type
_entity_poly.pdbx_seq_one_letter_code
_entity_poly.pdbx_strand_id
1 'polypeptide(L)'
;MLPPLRLQVSQPGLLTFVNQLKGARGVTIISTAIGGDLIKSAGTQMRIERTLRRQRDEQGIHGFTQVVMTEHVETALDSLLQTAGLGGLGPNTAIAAWPDRWRESLEGADRMKQILVSARAFNMALILVKGAYAWPESHTELTQAIDVWWVVHDGGLLLLLAIILRKHRTWHRAPLRVFCVCHADDDPLALHASIKSFLYEMRISAKLQARVHVHPN
;
A
#
# COMPACT_ATOMS: atom_id res chain seq x y z
N MET A 1 11.18 28.87 -12.63
CA MET A 1 12.07 27.77 -12.20
C MET A 1 11.28 27.01 -11.11
N LEU A 2 10.55 25.98 -11.49
CA LEU A 2 9.78 25.15 -10.57
C LEU A 2 10.77 24.39 -9.65
N PRO A 3 10.50 24.31 -8.34
CA PRO A 3 11.37 23.54 -7.45
C PRO A 3 11.34 22.07 -7.91
N PRO A 4 12.47 21.35 -7.81
CA PRO A 4 12.52 19.97 -8.20
C PRO A 4 11.48 19.19 -7.40
N LEU A 5 10.57 18.51 -8.11
CA LEU A 5 9.60 17.59 -7.51
C LEU A 5 10.38 16.58 -6.67
N ARG A 6 10.43 16.79 -5.37
CA ARG A 6 10.85 15.78 -4.43
C ARG A 6 9.71 14.77 -4.32
N LEU A 7 9.72 13.75 -5.17
CA LEU A 7 9.12 12.48 -4.77
C LEU A 7 9.80 12.15 -3.43
N GLN A 8 9.03 12.25 -2.34
CA GLN A 8 9.57 11.96 -1.01
C GLN A 8 10.15 10.55 -1.05
N VAL A 9 11.47 10.50 -1.13
CA VAL A 9 12.23 9.28 -1.00
C VAL A 9 11.93 8.74 0.38
N SER A 10 11.09 7.73 0.41
CA SER A 10 10.65 6.90 1.53
C SER A 10 10.04 7.64 2.73
N GLN A 11 8.78 7.37 2.95
CA GLN A 11 8.22 7.45 4.29
C GLN A 11 8.69 6.18 5.03
N PRO A 12 9.52 6.27 6.08
CA PRO A 12 10.05 5.10 6.80
C PRO A 12 8.95 4.13 7.22
N GLY A 13 7.82 4.65 7.67
CA GLY A 13 6.67 3.84 8.06
C GLY A 13 6.04 3.04 6.92
N LEU A 14 6.14 3.51 5.66
CA LEU A 14 5.70 2.70 4.51
C LEU A 14 6.59 1.47 4.32
N LEU A 15 7.89 1.62 4.49
CA LEU A 15 8.82 0.50 4.43
C LEU A 15 8.61 -0.46 5.58
N THR A 16 8.35 0.07 6.78
CA THR A 16 7.98 -0.75 7.95
C THR A 16 6.69 -1.54 7.68
N PHE A 17 5.65 -0.91 7.12
CA PHE A 17 4.44 -1.60 6.69
C PHE A 17 4.73 -2.74 5.72
N VAL A 18 5.51 -2.46 4.67
CA VAL A 18 5.90 -3.46 3.67
C VAL A 18 6.63 -4.65 4.32
N ASN A 19 7.57 -4.38 5.23
CA ASN A 19 8.30 -5.43 5.93
C ASN A 19 7.38 -6.30 6.79
N GLN A 20 6.47 -5.68 7.55
CA GLN A 20 5.51 -6.38 8.39
C GLN A 20 4.52 -7.22 7.57
N LEU A 21 4.05 -6.69 6.43
CA LEU A 21 3.14 -7.40 5.53
C LEU A 21 3.82 -8.60 4.86
N LYS A 22 5.08 -8.43 4.44
CA LYS A 22 5.79 -9.42 3.65
C LYS A 22 6.27 -10.62 4.48
N GLY A 23 6.61 -10.44 5.74
CA GLY A 23 7.10 -11.51 6.60
C GLY A 23 8.27 -12.31 6.01
N ALA A 24 9.23 -11.64 5.37
CA ALA A 24 10.42 -12.22 4.71
C ALA A 24 10.12 -13.14 3.51
N ARG A 25 8.93 -13.08 2.92
CA ARG A 25 8.55 -13.90 1.75
C ARG A 25 8.43 -13.07 0.48
N GLY A 26 8.69 -13.69 -0.68
CA GLY A 26 8.61 -13.08 -2.01
C GLY A 26 9.70 -12.02 -2.25
N VAL A 27 9.61 -11.29 -3.35
CA VAL A 27 10.56 -10.24 -3.75
C VAL A 27 9.92 -8.87 -3.59
N THR A 28 10.67 -7.93 -3.03
CA THR A 28 10.26 -6.53 -2.93
C THR A 28 11.16 -5.68 -3.81
N ILE A 29 10.58 -4.76 -4.57
CA ILE A 29 11.32 -3.74 -5.31
C ILE A 29 10.93 -2.38 -4.73
N ILE A 30 11.90 -1.71 -4.10
CA ILE A 30 11.73 -0.36 -3.58
C ILE A 30 12.13 0.59 -4.67
N SER A 31 11.14 1.32 -5.20
CA SER A 31 11.35 2.16 -6.38
C SER A 31 11.10 3.63 -6.08
N THR A 32 11.87 4.50 -6.71
CA THR A 32 11.61 5.94 -6.72
C THR A 32 11.93 6.52 -8.09
N ALA A 33 11.22 7.58 -8.44
CA ALA A 33 11.51 8.37 -9.62
C ALA A 33 11.97 9.77 -9.23
N ILE A 34 12.91 10.32 -9.99
CA ILE A 34 13.45 11.66 -9.80
C ILE A 34 13.44 12.43 -11.13
N GLY A 35 13.06 13.70 -11.05
CA GLY A 35 13.15 14.60 -12.20
C GLY A 35 14.59 15.01 -12.47
N GLY A 36 15.01 14.98 -13.72
CA GLY A 36 16.31 15.47 -14.14
C GLY A 36 16.84 14.84 -15.42
N ASP A 37 17.90 15.45 -15.92
CA ASP A 37 18.68 14.93 -17.04
C ASP A 37 19.65 13.84 -16.53
N LEU A 38 19.55 12.66 -17.11
CA LEU A 38 20.35 11.49 -16.69
C LEU A 38 21.87 11.75 -16.78
N ILE A 39 22.31 12.42 -17.84
CA ILE A 39 23.75 12.66 -18.08
C ILE A 39 24.29 13.68 -17.08
N LYS A 40 23.56 14.78 -16.87
CA LYS A 40 23.98 15.87 -15.98
C LYS A 40 23.85 15.53 -14.50
N SER A 41 23.00 14.58 -14.17
CA SER A 41 22.60 14.28 -12.78
C SER A 41 22.92 12.85 -12.34
N ALA A 42 23.77 12.13 -13.06
CA ALA A 42 24.13 10.73 -12.75
C ALA A 42 24.63 10.54 -11.31
N GLY A 43 25.42 11.49 -10.78
CA GLY A 43 25.86 11.46 -9.38
C GLY A 43 24.71 11.58 -8.37
N THR A 44 23.64 12.29 -8.71
CA THR A 44 22.43 12.39 -7.88
C THR A 44 21.67 11.07 -7.85
N GLN A 45 21.51 10.41 -9.00
CA GLN A 45 20.89 9.09 -9.08
C GLN A 45 21.62 8.08 -8.18
N MET A 46 22.93 7.97 -8.30
CA MET A 46 23.76 7.06 -7.48
C MET A 46 23.63 7.34 -5.97
N ARG A 47 23.58 8.60 -5.58
CA ARG A 47 23.41 8.99 -4.18
C ARG A 47 22.04 8.56 -3.64
N ILE A 48 20.98 8.77 -4.42
CA ILE A 48 19.62 8.36 -4.04
C ILE A 48 19.53 6.84 -3.97
N GLU A 49 20.10 6.12 -4.90
CA GLU A 49 20.12 4.66 -4.88
C GLU A 49 20.84 4.11 -3.64
N ARG A 50 21.97 4.69 -3.25
CA ARG A 50 22.67 4.33 -2.01
C ARG A 50 21.79 4.59 -0.77
N THR A 51 21.06 5.69 -0.77
CA THR A 51 20.14 6.02 0.31
C THR A 51 19.01 5.00 0.40
N LEU A 52 18.40 4.62 -0.72
CA LEU A 52 17.36 3.60 -0.76
C LEU A 52 17.87 2.23 -0.29
N ARG A 53 19.06 1.83 -0.72
CA ARG A 53 19.68 0.58 -0.28
C ARG A 53 19.89 0.57 1.24
N ARG A 54 20.44 1.66 1.79
CA ARG A 54 20.60 1.80 3.23
C ARG A 54 19.26 1.69 3.97
N GLN A 55 18.23 2.40 3.54
CA GLN A 55 16.90 2.35 4.14
C GLN A 55 16.27 0.95 4.06
N ARG A 56 16.42 0.27 2.93
CA ARG A 56 16.02 -1.14 2.76
C ARG A 56 16.69 -2.03 3.82
N ASP A 57 18.01 -1.88 3.98
CA ASP A 57 18.80 -2.70 4.89
C ASP A 57 18.48 -2.39 6.35
N GLU A 58 18.33 -1.11 6.73
CA GLU A 58 17.90 -0.66 8.05
C GLU A 58 16.52 -1.23 8.44
N GLN A 59 15.61 -1.37 7.47
CA GLN A 59 14.29 -1.97 7.68
C GLN A 59 14.27 -3.49 7.55
N GLY A 60 15.39 -4.15 7.28
CA GLY A 60 15.48 -5.59 7.11
C GLY A 60 14.69 -6.13 5.93
N ILE A 61 14.50 -5.34 4.88
CA ILE A 61 13.74 -5.73 3.69
C ILE A 61 14.63 -6.48 2.72
N HIS A 62 14.30 -7.74 2.45
CA HIS A 62 14.93 -8.50 1.38
C HIS A 62 14.32 -8.12 0.02
N GLY A 63 15.12 -7.55 -0.87
CA GLY A 63 14.64 -7.13 -2.18
C GLY A 63 15.62 -6.22 -2.91
N PHE A 64 15.14 -5.59 -3.98
CA PHE A 64 15.93 -4.72 -4.85
C PHE A 64 15.54 -3.27 -4.67
N THR A 65 16.43 -2.38 -5.09
CA THR A 65 16.16 -0.94 -5.19
C THR A 65 16.25 -0.52 -6.64
N GLN A 66 15.37 0.39 -7.05
CA GLN A 66 15.34 0.92 -8.41
C GLN A 66 15.12 2.42 -8.37
N VAL A 67 15.95 3.17 -9.07
CA VAL A 67 15.82 4.61 -9.24
C VAL A 67 15.71 4.91 -10.74
N VAL A 68 14.61 5.51 -11.13
CA VAL A 68 14.40 6.01 -12.49
C VAL A 68 14.55 7.52 -12.50
N MET A 69 15.37 8.01 -13.41
CA MET A 69 15.51 9.43 -13.67
C MET A 69 14.82 9.74 -14.99
N THR A 70 14.02 10.78 -15.01
CA THR A 70 13.25 11.19 -16.19
C THR A 70 13.04 12.70 -16.19
N GLU A 71 13.01 13.28 -17.37
CA GLU A 71 12.62 14.69 -17.54
C GLU A 71 11.11 14.89 -17.34
N HIS A 72 10.32 13.85 -17.62
CA HIS A 72 8.86 13.85 -17.51
C HIS A 72 8.42 13.05 -16.29
N VAL A 73 8.24 13.74 -15.18
CA VAL A 73 7.87 13.11 -13.90
C VAL A 73 6.49 12.47 -13.97
N GLU A 74 5.63 12.95 -14.87
CA GLU A 74 4.28 12.43 -15.10
C GLU A 74 4.30 10.96 -15.58
N THR A 75 5.32 10.58 -16.36
CA THR A 75 5.47 9.21 -16.88
C THR A 75 6.39 8.34 -16.05
N ALA A 76 6.95 8.89 -14.98
CA ALA A 76 7.93 8.21 -14.15
C ALA A 76 7.39 6.92 -13.51
N LEU A 77 6.15 6.94 -13.05
CA LEU A 77 5.50 5.78 -12.45
C LEU A 77 5.31 4.67 -13.48
N ASP A 78 4.88 5.02 -14.68
CA ASP A 78 4.69 4.06 -15.77
C ASP A 78 6.02 3.41 -16.16
N SER A 79 7.09 4.21 -16.24
CA SER A 79 8.43 3.70 -16.50
C SER A 79 8.92 2.75 -15.40
N LEU A 80 8.66 3.08 -14.14
CA LEU A 80 8.99 2.20 -13.00
C LEU A 80 8.23 0.87 -13.10
N LEU A 81 6.94 0.90 -13.39
CA LEU A 81 6.11 -0.30 -13.46
C LEU A 81 6.46 -1.18 -14.66
N GLN A 82 6.80 -0.58 -15.80
CA GLN A 82 7.25 -1.30 -17.01
C GLN A 82 8.58 -2.03 -16.80
N THR A 83 9.49 -1.41 -16.07
CA THR A 83 10.86 -1.93 -15.90
C THR A 83 11.05 -2.74 -14.62
N ALA A 84 10.03 -2.78 -13.75
CA ALA A 84 10.10 -3.51 -12.50
C ALA A 84 10.04 -5.03 -12.73
N GLY A 85 11.02 -5.75 -12.20
CA GLY A 85 11.11 -7.20 -12.29
C GLY A 85 12.06 -7.72 -13.35
N LEU A 86 12.02 -9.03 -13.57
CA LEU A 86 12.87 -9.76 -14.55
C LEU A 86 11.99 -10.69 -15.39
N GLY A 87 11.70 -10.29 -16.61
CA GLY A 87 10.87 -11.07 -17.53
C GLY A 87 9.51 -11.43 -16.90
N GLY A 88 9.19 -12.71 -16.80
CA GLY A 88 7.95 -13.19 -16.18
C GLY A 88 7.85 -13.04 -14.65
N LEU A 89 8.90 -12.58 -13.98
CA LEU A 89 8.94 -12.30 -12.54
C LEU A 89 8.68 -10.81 -12.28
N GLY A 90 7.57 -10.30 -12.79
CA GLY A 90 7.10 -8.96 -12.52
C GLY A 90 6.34 -8.85 -11.19
N PRO A 91 6.26 -7.65 -10.60
CA PRO A 91 5.43 -7.41 -9.43
C PRO A 91 3.94 -7.55 -9.79
N ASN A 92 3.17 -8.14 -8.89
CA ASN A 92 1.71 -8.24 -9.00
C ASN A 92 0.97 -7.23 -8.11
N THR A 93 1.69 -6.58 -7.21
CA THR A 93 1.13 -5.66 -6.23
C THR A 93 1.99 -4.42 -6.12
N ALA A 94 1.38 -3.26 -6.28
CA ALA A 94 1.99 -1.96 -6.01
C ALA A 94 1.53 -1.45 -4.63
N ILE A 95 2.48 -0.93 -3.85
CA ILE A 95 2.20 -0.30 -2.55
C ILE A 95 2.70 1.14 -2.61
N ALA A 96 1.82 2.07 -2.35
CA ALA A 96 2.14 3.49 -2.36
C ALA A 96 1.57 4.21 -1.14
N ALA A 97 2.22 5.30 -0.73
CA ALA A 97 1.65 6.18 0.25
C ALA A 97 0.48 6.97 -0.35
N TRP A 98 -0.57 7.16 0.46
CA TRP A 98 -1.65 8.06 0.08
C TRP A 98 -1.09 9.46 -0.09
N PRO A 99 -1.29 10.15 -1.22
CA PRO A 99 -0.78 11.50 -1.42
C PRO A 99 -1.37 12.47 -0.39
N ASP A 100 -0.49 13.18 0.31
CA ASP A 100 -0.92 14.22 1.24
C ASP A 100 -1.61 15.35 0.44
N ARG A 101 -2.67 15.93 1.03
CA ARG A 101 -3.41 17.05 0.43
C ARG A 101 -3.96 16.80 -0.98
N TRP A 102 -4.25 15.53 -1.31
CA TRP A 102 -4.76 15.17 -2.65
C TRP A 102 -6.04 15.91 -3.07
N ARG A 103 -6.82 16.41 -2.10
CA ARG A 103 -8.02 17.25 -2.35
C ARG A 103 -7.73 18.74 -2.37
N GLU A 104 -6.58 19.17 -1.89
CA GLU A 104 -6.24 20.57 -1.67
C GLU A 104 -5.35 21.12 -2.80
N SER A 105 -4.73 20.25 -3.59
CA SER A 105 -3.87 20.64 -4.72
C SER A 105 -4.16 19.82 -5.97
N LEU A 106 -4.12 20.48 -7.13
CA LEU A 106 -4.24 19.79 -8.42
C LEU A 106 -3.15 18.74 -8.59
N GLU A 107 -1.93 19.04 -8.19
CA GLU A 107 -0.79 18.09 -8.23
C GLU A 107 -1.05 16.82 -7.41
N GLY A 108 -1.64 16.96 -6.22
CA GLY A 108 -1.99 15.81 -5.37
C GLY A 108 -3.09 14.96 -6.01
N ALA A 109 -4.09 15.60 -6.62
CA ALA A 109 -5.17 14.92 -7.32
C ALA A 109 -4.67 14.19 -8.57
N ASP A 110 -3.83 14.83 -9.39
CA ASP A 110 -3.24 14.23 -10.59
C ASP A 110 -2.33 13.04 -10.23
N ARG A 111 -1.53 13.17 -9.19
CA ARG A 111 -0.71 12.05 -8.68
C ARG A 111 -1.58 10.86 -8.24
N MET A 112 -2.68 11.12 -7.53
CA MET A 112 -3.60 10.07 -7.13
C MET A 112 -4.23 9.37 -8.34
N LYS A 113 -4.70 10.17 -9.31
CA LYS A 113 -5.24 9.67 -10.58
C LYS A 113 -4.23 8.82 -11.32
N GLN A 114 -2.98 9.29 -11.45
CA GLN A 114 -1.92 8.56 -12.12
C GLN A 114 -1.66 7.19 -11.45
N ILE A 115 -1.52 7.15 -10.12
CA ILE A 115 -1.30 5.90 -9.40
C ILE A 115 -2.41 4.89 -9.71
N LEU A 116 -3.68 5.32 -9.70
CA LEU A 116 -4.83 4.46 -9.97
C LEU A 116 -4.85 3.96 -11.41
N VAL A 117 -4.64 4.87 -12.38
CA VAL A 117 -4.65 4.55 -13.81
C VAL A 117 -3.51 3.60 -14.17
N SER A 118 -2.30 3.88 -13.67
CA SER A 118 -1.11 3.05 -13.95
C SER A 118 -1.26 1.66 -13.33
N ALA A 119 -1.68 1.55 -12.07
CA ALA A 119 -1.89 0.24 -11.44
C ALA A 119 -2.90 -0.61 -12.23
N ARG A 120 -3.99 0.01 -12.71
CA ARG A 120 -4.99 -0.67 -13.56
C ARG A 120 -4.41 -1.07 -14.91
N ALA A 121 -3.67 -0.17 -15.57
CA ALA A 121 -3.08 -0.44 -16.89
C ALA A 121 -2.08 -1.61 -16.87
N PHE A 122 -1.33 -1.75 -15.77
CA PHE A 122 -0.39 -2.85 -15.56
C PHE A 122 -0.99 -4.06 -14.85
N ASN A 123 -2.31 -4.11 -14.67
CA ASN A 123 -3.04 -5.20 -14.01
C ASN A 123 -2.46 -5.57 -12.63
N MET A 124 -2.10 -4.55 -11.85
CA MET A 124 -1.55 -4.71 -10.50
C MET A 124 -2.60 -4.49 -9.44
N ALA A 125 -2.57 -5.30 -8.38
CA ALA A 125 -3.24 -4.96 -7.14
C ALA A 125 -2.58 -3.70 -6.54
N LEU A 126 -3.39 -2.76 -6.03
CA LEU A 126 -2.91 -1.52 -5.46
C LEU A 126 -3.27 -1.42 -3.99
N ILE A 127 -2.27 -1.18 -3.15
CA ILE A 127 -2.43 -0.88 -1.72
C ILE A 127 -2.01 0.57 -1.49
N LEU A 128 -2.96 1.40 -1.06
CA LEU A 128 -2.70 2.79 -0.70
C LEU A 128 -2.67 2.92 0.83
N VAL A 129 -1.53 3.34 1.36
CA VAL A 129 -1.30 3.45 2.82
C VAL A 129 -1.43 4.91 3.23
N LYS A 130 -2.50 5.24 3.95
CA LYS A 130 -2.68 6.56 4.55
C LYS A 130 -2.11 6.58 5.97
N GLY A 131 -1.44 7.68 6.34
CA GLY A 131 -0.87 7.82 7.66
C GLY A 131 0.38 6.97 7.90
N ALA A 132 1.09 6.59 6.83
CA ALA A 132 2.30 5.79 6.92
C ALA A 132 3.38 6.38 7.85
N TYR A 133 3.39 7.71 8.05
CA TYR A 133 4.31 8.39 8.96
C TYR A 133 4.12 7.99 10.44
N ALA A 134 2.93 7.55 10.81
CA ALA A 134 2.58 7.09 12.17
C ALA A 134 2.51 5.56 12.26
N TRP A 135 3.02 4.83 11.26
CA TRP A 135 2.98 3.38 11.27
C TRP A 135 3.84 2.81 12.39
N PRO A 136 3.33 1.83 13.18
CA PRO A 136 4.06 1.30 14.34
C PRO A 136 5.32 0.55 13.90
N GLU A 137 6.39 0.76 14.66
CA GLU A 137 7.66 0.10 14.42
C GLU A 137 7.59 -1.42 14.70
N SER A 138 8.44 -2.17 14.02
CA SER A 138 8.39 -3.65 14.05
C SER A 138 8.72 -4.28 15.42
N HIS A 139 9.27 -3.53 16.34
CA HIS A 139 9.52 -4.00 17.72
C HIS A 139 8.35 -3.72 18.69
N THR A 140 7.35 -2.93 18.28
CA THR A 140 6.18 -2.61 19.09
C THR A 140 5.18 -3.77 19.03
N GLU A 141 4.65 -4.19 20.18
CA GLU A 141 3.51 -5.12 20.23
C GLU A 141 2.22 -4.33 20.44
N LEU A 142 1.24 -4.56 19.58
CA LEU A 142 -0.06 -3.89 19.62
C LEU A 142 -1.15 -4.86 20.08
N THR A 143 -1.99 -4.34 20.97
CA THR A 143 -3.20 -5.01 21.44
C THR A 143 -4.50 -4.37 20.92
N GLN A 144 -4.38 -3.22 20.28
CA GLN A 144 -5.49 -2.54 19.61
C GLN A 144 -5.99 -3.39 18.43
N ALA A 145 -7.30 -3.32 18.19
CA ALA A 145 -7.92 -4.09 17.13
C ALA A 145 -7.47 -3.64 15.72
N ILE A 146 -7.36 -4.60 14.81
CA ILE A 146 -7.33 -4.34 13.38
C ILE A 146 -8.77 -4.31 12.88
N ASP A 147 -9.20 -3.19 12.33
CA ASP A 147 -10.54 -2.99 11.80
C ASP A 147 -10.55 -3.16 10.28
N VAL A 148 -11.36 -4.09 9.81
CA VAL A 148 -11.58 -4.33 8.39
C VAL A 148 -12.98 -3.85 8.02
N TRP A 149 -13.06 -2.93 7.08
CA TRP A 149 -14.32 -2.40 6.57
C TRP A 149 -14.69 -3.13 5.27
N TRP A 150 -15.69 -3.97 5.36
CA TRP A 150 -16.23 -4.72 4.22
C TRP A 150 -17.26 -3.85 3.49
N VAL A 151 -16.81 -3.10 2.50
CA VAL A 151 -17.60 -2.08 1.79
C VAL A 151 -18.13 -2.61 0.45
N VAL A 152 -17.43 -3.58 -0.15
CA VAL A 152 -17.77 -4.18 -1.44
C VAL A 152 -17.91 -5.68 -1.30
N HIS A 153 -18.65 -6.32 -2.22
CA HIS A 153 -18.90 -7.76 -2.17
C HIS A 153 -17.62 -8.62 -2.15
N ASP A 154 -16.49 -8.08 -2.60
CA ASP A 154 -15.20 -8.78 -2.63
C ASP A 154 -14.22 -8.25 -1.56
N GLY A 155 -14.67 -8.17 -0.32
CA GLY A 155 -13.85 -7.76 0.84
C GLY A 155 -12.75 -8.75 1.25
N GLY A 156 -12.64 -9.90 0.58
CA GLY A 156 -11.70 -10.97 0.93
C GLY A 156 -10.24 -10.54 0.91
N LEU A 157 -9.84 -9.65 -0.02
CA LEU A 157 -8.47 -9.15 -0.10
C LEU A 157 -8.09 -8.30 1.12
N LEU A 158 -8.98 -7.44 1.61
CA LEU A 158 -8.75 -6.62 2.81
C LEU A 158 -8.58 -7.50 4.04
N LEU A 159 -9.41 -8.55 4.15
CA LEU A 159 -9.31 -9.52 5.23
C LEU A 159 -8.01 -10.30 5.18
N LEU A 160 -7.57 -10.69 3.97
CA LEU A 160 -6.28 -11.36 3.76
C LEU A 160 -5.11 -10.47 4.23
N LEU A 161 -5.11 -9.18 3.92
CA LEU A 161 -4.07 -8.25 4.39
C LEU A 161 -4.01 -8.20 5.91
N ALA A 162 -5.15 -8.11 6.59
CA ALA A 162 -5.22 -8.11 8.05
C ALA A 162 -4.69 -9.43 8.65
N ILE A 163 -5.01 -10.58 8.03
CA ILE A 163 -4.52 -11.89 8.46
C ILE A 163 -3.00 -11.99 8.28
N ILE A 164 -2.46 -11.48 7.17
CA ILE A 164 -1.02 -11.47 6.93
C ILE A 164 -0.31 -10.59 7.95
N LEU A 165 -0.83 -9.38 8.23
CA LEU A 165 -0.28 -8.50 9.26
C LEU A 165 -0.26 -9.17 10.64
N ARG A 166 -1.32 -9.91 11.02
CA ARG A 166 -1.36 -10.63 12.29
C ARG A 166 -0.33 -11.76 12.43
N LYS A 167 0.32 -12.20 11.35
CA LYS A 167 1.46 -13.10 11.42
C LYS A 167 2.73 -12.41 11.92
N HIS A 168 2.80 -11.09 11.84
CA HIS A 168 3.91 -10.33 12.37
C HIS A 168 3.75 -10.09 13.87
N ARG A 169 4.86 -10.12 14.61
CA ARG A 169 4.87 -9.97 16.09
C ARG A 169 4.17 -8.70 16.58
N THR A 170 4.26 -7.61 15.82
CA THR A 170 3.60 -6.34 16.15
C THR A 170 2.08 -6.49 16.28
N TRP A 171 1.45 -7.34 15.46
CA TRP A 171 0.01 -7.44 15.30
C TRP A 171 -0.58 -8.76 15.79
N HIS A 172 0.24 -9.73 16.23
CA HIS A 172 -0.25 -11.07 16.52
C HIS A 172 -1.27 -11.11 17.66
N ARG A 173 -1.21 -10.15 18.59
CA ARG A 173 -2.17 -9.99 19.70
C ARG A 173 -3.36 -9.09 19.37
N ALA A 174 -3.31 -8.40 18.23
CA ALA A 174 -4.39 -7.51 17.81
C ALA A 174 -5.66 -8.32 17.45
N PRO A 175 -6.80 -8.07 18.12
CA PRO A 175 -8.04 -8.71 17.72
C PRO A 175 -8.49 -8.17 16.35
N LEU A 176 -9.13 -9.03 15.56
CA LEU A 176 -9.67 -8.65 14.26
C LEU A 176 -11.16 -8.34 14.40
N ARG A 177 -11.56 -7.15 13.93
CA ARG A 177 -12.98 -6.77 13.83
C ARG A 177 -13.32 -6.53 12.36
N VAL A 178 -14.46 -7.03 11.93
CA VAL A 178 -14.98 -6.84 10.58
C VAL A 178 -16.25 -6.02 10.65
N PHE A 179 -16.29 -4.90 9.96
CA PHE A 179 -17.43 -4.01 9.86
C PHE A 179 -18.06 -4.17 8.48
N CYS A 180 -19.32 -4.57 8.44
CA CYS A 180 -20.11 -4.66 7.22
C CYS A 180 -20.75 -3.31 6.92
N VAL A 181 -20.58 -2.81 5.72
CA VAL A 181 -21.25 -1.60 5.23
C VAL A 181 -22.31 -2.03 4.23
N CYS A 182 -23.56 -1.72 4.54
CA CYS A 182 -24.70 -2.02 3.70
C CYS A 182 -25.19 -0.76 2.98
N HIS A 183 -25.65 -0.90 1.75
CA HIS A 183 -26.46 0.11 1.09
C HIS A 183 -27.88 0.09 1.65
N ALA A 184 -28.64 1.16 1.40
CA ALA A 184 -30.02 1.28 1.90
C ALA A 184 -30.94 0.16 1.37
N ASP A 185 -30.64 -0.37 0.20
CA ASP A 185 -31.39 -1.41 -0.48
C ASP A 185 -30.97 -2.85 -0.13
N ASP A 186 -29.86 -2.99 0.62
CA ASP A 186 -29.35 -4.28 1.04
C ASP A 186 -30.09 -4.81 2.26
N ASP A 187 -30.18 -6.13 2.39
CA ASP A 187 -30.60 -6.78 3.63
C ASP A 187 -29.39 -6.94 4.57
N PRO A 188 -29.32 -6.17 5.67
CA PRO A 188 -28.20 -6.22 6.60
C PRO A 188 -28.06 -7.58 7.30
N LEU A 189 -29.17 -8.29 7.51
CA LEU A 189 -29.15 -9.60 8.18
C LEU A 189 -28.61 -10.67 7.24
N ALA A 190 -29.03 -10.66 5.98
CA ALA A 190 -28.53 -11.58 4.96
C ALA A 190 -27.02 -11.36 4.71
N LEU A 191 -26.58 -10.10 4.59
CA LEU A 191 -25.16 -9.78 4.43
C LEU A 191 -24.35 -10.22 5.65
N HIS A 192 -24.83 -9.94 6.87
CA HIS A 192 -24.17 -10.37 8.09
C HIS A 192 -24.03 -11.89 8.16
N ALA A 193 -25.08 -12.64 7.82
CA ALA A 193 -25.08 -14.09 7.80
C ALA A 193 -24.07 -14.64 6.76
N SER A 194 -24.05 -14.06 5.56
CA SER A 194 -23.11 -14.43 4.49
C SER A 194 -21.66 -14.24 4.92
N ILE A 195 -21.31 -13.06 5.48
CA ILE A 195 -19.94 -12.80 5.94
C ILE A 195 -19.57 -13.70 7.11
N LYS A 196 -20.51 -13.99 8.02
CA LYS A 196 -20.28 -14.92 9.12
C LYS A 196 -19.98 -16.33 8.63
N SER A 197 -20.72 -16.83 7.61
CA SER A 197 -20.46 -18.12 6.97
C SER A 197 -19.07 -18.12 6.32
N PHE A 198 -18.74 -17.08 5.56
CA PHE A 198 -17.43 -16.92 4.95
C PHE A 198 -16.29 -16.96 5.96
N LEU A 199 -16.38 -16.21 7.06
CA LEU A 199 -15.39 -16.22 8.13
C LEU A 199 -15.23 -17.61 8.76
N TYR A 200 -16.33 -18.32 8.96
CA TYR A 200 -16.35 -19.69 9.50
C TYR A 200 -15.67 -20.67 8.52
N GLU A 201 -16.05 -20.66 7.26
CA GLU A 201 -15.48 -21.53 6.21
C GLU A 201 -13.98 -21.30 6.04
N MET A 202 -13.56 -20.05 6.09
CA MET A 202 -12.14 -19.66 6.00
C MET A 202 -11.38 -19.85 7.33
N ARG A 203 -12.05 -20.28 8.39
CA ARG A 203 -11.47 -20.45 9.74
C ARG A 203 -10.82 -19.19 10.29
N ILE A 204 -11.45 -18.03 10.03
CA ILE A 204 -10.95 -16.73 10.46
C ILE A 204 -11.66 -16.34 11.74
N SER A 205 -10.89 -16.21 12.84
CA SER A 205 -11.41 -15.68 14.10
C SER A 205 -11.44 -14.16 14.03
N ALA A 206 -12.63 -13.61 13.85
CA ALA A 206 -12.88 -12.16 13.82
C ALA A 206 -14.19 -11.84 14.52
N LYS A 207 -14.28 -10.64 15.14
CA LYS A 207 -15.52 -10.12 15.69
C LYS A 207 -16.27 -9.36 14.61
N LEU A 208 -17.40 -9.90 14.16
CA LEU A 208 -18.24 -9.27 13.16
C LEU A 208 -19.14 -8.21 13.79
N GLN A 209 -19.20 -7.03 13.19
CA GLN A 209 -20.07 -5.92 13.59
C GLN A 209 -20.82 -5.41 12.35
N ALA A 210 -22.14 -5.40 12.41
CA ALA A 210 -22.96 -4.77 11.37
C ALA A 210 -23.05 -3.27 11.66
N ARG A 211 -22.69 -2.43 10.67
CA ARG A 211 -23.03 -1.00 10.67
C ARG A 211 -23.79 -0.72 9.37
N VAL A 212 -25.00 -0.27 9.52
CA VAL A 212 -25.79 0.27 8.40
C VAL A 212 -25.33 1.71 8.22
N HIS A 213 -24.68 2.01 7.11
CA HIS A 213 -24.50 3.38 6.66
C HIS A 213 -25.60 3.70 5.65
N VAL A 214 -26.59 4.44 6.09
CA VAL A 214 -27.50 5.13 5.18
C VAL A 214 -26.74 6.32 4.63
N HIS A 215 -26.37 6.29 3.35
CA HIS A 215 -25.96 7.49 2.65
C HIS A 215 -27.24 8.31 2.40
N PRO A 216 -27.37 9.54 2.90
CA PRO A 216 -28.38 10.44 2.38
C PRO A 216 -27.99 10.79 0.94
N ASN A 217 -28.94 10.70 0.01
CA ASN A 217 -28.84 11.16 -1.36
C ASN A 217 -28.43 12.63 -1.44
#